data_a9a3e65feed7482387912e1958a9b239
#
_entry.id   a9a3e65feed7482387912e1958a9b239
#
_cell.length_a   1.000
_cell.length_b   1.000
_cell.length_c   1.000
_cell.angle_alpha   90.00
_cell.angle_beta   90.00
_cell.angle_gamma   90.00
#
_symmetry.space_group_name_H-M   'P 1'
#
loop_
_entity.id
_entity.type
_entity.pdbx_description
1 polymer ?
#
loop_
_entity_poly.entity_id
_entity_poly.type
_entity_poly.pdbx_seq_one_letter_code
_entity_poly.pdbx_strand_id
1 'polypeptide(L)'
;MKYLDDSWERNEHFNFFQSRRNPCFSVSFSANIARLCEVKAQNGFRLTDCIYFAAMLAVHGVAGFRQRIVNLRPVEFERIDAAFTYIPQGRTLHCNCVAKFDSKFSVFSSNISAARAIADQNPTLCPEGGDVQSLIYFSCVPDIPLLSATNPWGDPWIDSVPRILFGKKDDAGNVTISIEALHSFIDGIHLAEFYKNFTQILESPQEYFS
;
A
#
# COMPACT_ATOMS: atom_id res chain seq x y z
N MET A 1 -4.32 4.13 -17.70
CA MET A 1 -3.00 3.49 -17.82
C MET A 1 -2.27 4.04 -19.04
N LYS A 2 -1.02 4.43 -18.89
CA LYS A 2 -0.15 4.99 -19.95
C LYS A 2 1.13 4.14 -20.00
N TYR A 3 1.54 3.67 -21.18
CA TYR A 3 2.85 3.06 -21.38
C TYR A 3 3.94 4.12 -21.28
N LEU A 4 5.04 3.79 -20.61
CA LEU A 4 6.24 4.62 -20.53
C LEU A 4 7.16 4.20 -21.68
N ASP A 5 7.66 5.17 -22.42
CA ASP A 5 8.51 4.96 -23.60
C ASP A 5 10.00 5.21 -23.29
N ASP A 6 10.83 5.13 -24.31
CA ASP A 6 12.29 5.28 -24.15
C ASP A 6 12.71 6.69 -23.70
N SER A 7 11.83 7.69 -23.79
CA SER A 7 12.07 9.04 -23.28
C SER A 7 11.82 9.19 -21.79
N TRP A 8 11.26 8.15 -21.15
CA TRP A 8 11.07 8.14 -19.71
C TRP A 8 12.41 8.22 -18.97
N GLU A 9 12.56 9.20 -18.08
CA GLU A 9 13.83 9.51 -17.41
C GLU A 9 14.43 8.32 -16.63
N ARG A 10 13.60 7.36 -16.18
CA ARG A 10 14.06 6.15 -15.48
C ARG A 10 14.28 4.94 -16.39
N ASN A 11 14.22 5.10 -17.70
CA ASN A 11 14.35 3.96 -18.63
C ASN A 11 15.67 3.17 -18.42
N GLU A 12 16.79 3.87 -18.18
CA GLU A 12 18.06 3.22 -17.85
C GLU A 12 18.00 2.46 -16.52
N HIS A 13 17.45 3.07 -15.46
CA HIS A 13 17.28 2.42 -14.15
C HIS A 13 16.36 1.22 -14.25
N PHE A 14 15.25 1.34 -14.97
CA PHE A 14 14.33 0.24 -15.20
C PHE A 14 15.04 -0.95 -15.82
N ASN A 15 15.76 -0.76 -16.93
CA ASN A 15 16.48 -1.82 -17.63
C ASN A 15 17.58 -2.43 -16.75
N PHE A 16 18.32 -1.60 -16.01
CA PHE A 16 19.39 -2.05 -15.13
C PHE A 16 18.86 -2.91 -13.99
N PHE A 17 17.84 -2.46 -13.25
CA PHE A 17 17.32 -3.22 -12.11
C PHE A 17 16.50 -4.42 -12.55
N GLN A 18 15.72 -4.30 -13.62
CA GLN A 18 14.90 -5.40 -14.12
C GLN A 18 15.73 -6.55 -14.69
N SER A 19 17.00 -6.32 -15.02
CA SER A 19 17.93 -7.39 -15.38
C SER A 19 18.41 -8.22 -14.18
N ARG A 20 18.13 -7.79 -12.94
CA ARG A 20 18.53 -8.52 -11.73
C ARG A 20 17.55 -9.63 -11.41
N ARG A 21 18.07 -10.73 -10.85
CA ARG A 21 17.25 -11.87 -10.41
C ARG A 21 16.19 -11.44 -9.35
N ASN A 22 16.57 -10.53 -8.47
CA ASN A 22 15.68 -9.91 -7.50
C ASN A 22 15.90 -8.39 -7.49
N PRO A 23 15.05 -7.65 -8.20
CA PRO A 23 15.11 -6.18 -8.21
C PRO A 23 14.38 -5.51 -7.03
N CYS A 24 13.84 -6.31 -6.09
CA CYS A 24 13.11 -5.77 -4.94
C CYS A 24 14.08 -5.27 -3.87
N PHE A 25 13.67 -4.22 -3.18
CA PHE A 25 14.32 -3.77 -1.96
C PHE A 25 13.27 -3.41 -0.91
N SER A 26 13.68 -3.41 0.36
CA SER A 26 12.82 -3.09 1.50
C SER A 26 13.42 -1.95 2.31
N VAL A 27 12.57 -1.00 2.72
CA VAL A 27 12.93 0.06 3.64
C VAL A 27 11.88 0.13 4.76
N SER A 28 12.35 0.22 6.02
CA SER A 28 11.47 0.38 7.16
C SER A 28 11.75 1.69 7.87
N PHE A 29 10.71 2.35 8.34
CA PHE A 29 10.77 3.58 9.11
C PHE A 29 9.65 3.62 10.15
N SER A 30 9.77 4.54 11.10
CA SER A 30 8.74 4.78 12.11
C SER A 30 7.95 6.03 11.77
N ALA A 31 6.62 6.00 12.00
CA ALA A 31 5.77 7.18 11.93
C ALA A 31 4.84 7.24 13.15
N ASN A 32 4.55 8.45 13.62
CA ASN A 32 3.65 8.66 14.75
C ASN A 32 2.20 8.83 14.27
N ILE A 33 1.31 7.96 14.76
CA ILE A 33 -0.13 7.96 14.41
C ILE A 33 -1.03 8.40 15.57
N ALA A 34 -0.49 9.05 16.60
CA ALA A 34 -1.28 9.43 17.77
C ALA A 34 -2.48 10.32 17.39
N ARG A 35 -2.25 11.36 16.58
CA ARG A 35 -3.34 12.25 16.11
C ARG A 35 -4.37 11.52 15.24
N LEU A 36 -3.93 10.56 14.43
CA LEU A 36 -4.85 9.71 13.67
C LEU A 36 -5.72 8.85 14.60
N CYS A 37 -5.14 8.35 15.70
CA CYS A 37 -5.88 7.62 16.73
C CYS A 37 -6.94 8.50 17.43
N GLU A 38 -6.68 9.79 17.62
CA GLU A 38 -7.65 10.75 18.16
C GLU A 38 -8.83 10.95 17.21
N VAL A 39 -8.57 11.21 15.92
CA VAL A 39 -9.61 11.34 14.87
C VAL A 39 -10.43 10.05 14.76
N LYS A 40 -9.76 8.90 14.75
CA LYS A 40 -10.40 7.58 14.76
C LYS A 40 -11.35 7.43 15.96
N ALA A 41 -10.91 7.82 17.17
CA ALA A 41 -11.71 7.66 18.39
C ALA A 41 -12.93 8.60 18.40
N GLN A 42 -12.77 9.84 17.96
CA GLN A 42 -13.85 10.84 17.89
C GLN A 42 -14.96 10.45 16.90
N ASN A 43 -14.62 9.74 15.83
CA ASN A 43 -15.56 9.42 14.75
C ASN A 43 -15.98 7.94 14.72
N GLY A 44 -15.44 7.08 15.59
CA GLY A 44 -15.75 5.65 15.61
C GLY A 44 -15.17 4.86 14.44
N PHE A 45 -14.12 5.39 13.77
CA PHE A 45 -13.51 4.73 12.61
C PHE A 45 -12.66 3.52 13.03
N ARG A 46 -12.37 2.63 12.07
CA ARG A 46 -11.37 1.57 12.25
C ARG A 46 -9.98 2.11 11.97
N LEU A 47 -9.02 1.85 12.85
CA LEU A 47 -7.65 2.36 12.71
C LEU A 47 -6.99 1.89 11.41
N THR A 48 -7.20 0.63 11.01
CA THR A 48 -6.65 0.10 9.76
C THR A 48 -7.16 0.85 8.54
N ASP A 49 -8.44 1.23 8.51
CA ASP A 49 -9.03 1.97 7.39
C ASP A 49 -8.43 3.38 7.29
N CYS A 50 -8.21 4.02 8.46
CA CYS A 50 -7.55 5.32 8.52
C CYS A 50 -6.09 5.25 8.04
N ILE A 51 -5.32 4.24 8.48
CA ILE A 51 -3.91 4.07 8.07
C ILE A 51 -3.82 3.77 6.57
N TYR A 52 -4.67 2.88 6.04
CA TYR A 52 -4.70 2.56 4.62
C TYR A 52 -5.07 3.78 3.78
N PHE A 53 -6.05 4.59 4.22
CA PHE A 53 -6.41 5.81 3.53
C PHE A 53 -5.26 6.82 3.47
N ALA A 54 -4.61 7.08 4.60
CA ALA A 54 -3.45 7.98 4.66
C ALA A 54 -2.31 7.48 3.74
N ALA A 55 -2.04 6.16 3.75
CA ALA A 55 -1.03 5.55 2.88
C ALA A 55 -1.42 5.66 1.40
N MET A 56 -2.70 5.44 1.06
CA MET A 56 -3.18 5.57 -0.32
C MET A 56 -3.07 7.00 -0.86
N LEU A 57 -3.36 8.02 -0.04
CA LEU A 57 -3.14 9.41 -0.42
C LEU A 57 -1.64 9.68 -0.69
N ALA A 58 -0.76 9.21 0.19
CA ALA A 58 0.69 9.38 0.03
C ALA A 58 1.22 8.65 -1.22
N VAL A 59 0.75 7.43 -1.48
CA VAL A 59 1.07 6.62 -2.67
C VAL A 59 0.67 7.34 -3.96
N HIS A 60 -0.54 7.93 -4.01
CA HIS A 60 -1.01 8.64 -5.20
C HIS A 60 -0.22 9.92 -5.48
N GLY A 61 0.39 10.51 -4.45
CA GLY A 61 1.29 11.66 -4.59
C GLY A 61 2.63 11.35 -5.26
N VAL A 62 3.02 10.06 -5.38
CA VAL A 62 4.35 9.67 -5.89
C VAL A 62 4.21 8.76 -7.11
N ALA A 63 4.60 9.21 -8.29
CA ALA A 63 4.42 8.49 -9.55
C ALA A 63 4.99 7.07 -9.52
N GLY A 64 6.19 6.87 -8.96
CA GLY A 64 6.85 5.55 -8.86
C GLY A 64 5.97 4.48 -8.19
N PHE A 65 5.15 4.88 -7.20
CA PHE A 65 4.21 3.96 -6.55
C PHE A 65 3.00 3.58 -7.42
N ARG A 66 2.77 4.26 -8.53
CA ARG A 66 1.71 3.95 -9.50
C ARG A 66 2.24 3.31 -10.78
N GLN A 67 3.57 3.09 -10.87
CA GLN A 67 4.21 2.45 -12.00
C GLN A 67 4.30 0.94 -11.83
N ARG A 68 4.07 0.19 -12.90
CA ARG A 68 3.97 -1.27 -12.93
C ARG A 68 4.54 -1.83 -14.22
N ILE A 69 4.63 -3.15 -14.28
CA ILE A 69 4.91 -3.89 -15.50
C ILE A 69 3.61 -4.53 -16.00
N VAL A 70 3.24 -4.22 -17.23
CA VAL A 70 2.10 -4.84 -17.92
C VAL A 70 2.57 -5.26 -19.32
N ASN A 71 2.36 -6.51 -19.67
CA ASN A 71 2.85 -7.07 -20.93
C ASN A 71 4.37 -6.85 -21.14
N LEU A 72 5.15 -7.08 -20.09
CA LEU A 72 6.62 -6.92 -20.06
C LEU A 72 7.10 -5.47 -20.35
N ARG A 73 6.26 -4.49 -20.18
CA ARG A 73 6.55 -3.06 -20.44
C ARG A 73 6.20 -2.21 -19.23
N PRO A 74 6.98 -1.15 -18.95
CA PRO A 74 6.66 -0.21 -17.90
C PRO A 74 5.42 0.62 -18.26
N VAL A 75 4.52 0.76 -17.29
CA VAL A 75 3.30 1.57 -17.42
C VAL A 75 3.11 2.42 -16.17
N GLU A 76 2.37 3.52 -16.31
CA GLU A 76 1.86 4.31 -15.19
C GLU A 76 0.34 4.26 -15.17
N PHE A 77 -0.22 3.93 -14.00
CA PHE A 77 -1.65 4.03 -13.74
C PHE A 77 -1.98 5.42 -13.20
N GLU A 78 -3.05 6.01 -13.68
CA GLU A 78 -3.59 7.26 -13.13
C GLU A 78 -4.09 7.04 -11.69
N ARG A 79 -4.71 5.88 -11.47
CA ARG A 79 -5.27 5.46 -10.19
C ARG A 79 -4.97 3.99 -9.93
N ILE A 80 -4.68 3.69 -8.67
CA ILE A 80 -4.51 2.34 -8.15
C ILE A 80 -5.41 2.13 -6.94
N ASP A 81 -5.77 0.89 -6.68
CA ASP A 81 -6.67 0.48 -5.62
C ASP A 81 -5.92 -0.20 -4.47
N ALA A 82 -6.56 -0.33 -3.30
CA ALA A 82 -5.99 -0.98 -2.14
C ALA A 82 -6.34 -2.46 -2.11
N ALA A 83 -5.33 -3.33 -2.06
CA ALA A 83 -5.50 -4.73 -1.68
C ALA A 83 -4.97 -4.94 -0.26
N PHE A 84 -5.65 -5.71 0.56
CA PHE A 84 -5.24 -5.92 1.95
C PHE A 84 -5.60 -7.29 2.48
N THR A 85 -4.79 -7.78 3.41
CA THR A 85 -5.06 -9.04 4.11
C THR A 85 -6.19 -8.84 5.14
N TYR A 86 -7.08 -9.80 5.22
CA TYR A 86 -8.19 -9.83 6.16
C TYR A 86 -8.43 -11.25 6.68
N ILE A 87 -8.68 -11.41 7.96
CA ILE A 87 -9.11 -12.69 8.55
C ILE A 87 -10.63 -12.61 8.76
N PRO A 88 -11.42 -13.36 7.97
CA PRO A 88 -12.87 -13.36 8.10
C PRO A 88 -13.32 -13.85 9.47
N GLN A 89 -14.49 -13.42 9.91
CA GLN A 89 -15.04 -13.77 11.22
C GLN A 89 -15.13 -15.30 11.39
N GLY A 90 -14.60 -15.79 12.52
CA GLY A 90 -14.61 -17.23 12.85
C GLY A 90 -13.60 -18.08 12.07
N ARG A 91 -12.69 -17.46 11.31
CA ARG A 91 -11.60 -18.13 10.60
C ARG A 91 -10.24 -17.83 11.20
N THR A 92 -9.25 -18.65 10.87
CA THR A 92 -7.85 -18.51 11.31
C THR A 92 -6.90 -18.16 10.17
N LEU A 93 -7.30 -18.39 8.93
CA LEU A 93 -6.52 -18.07 7.74
C LEU A 93 -7.00 -16.75 7.14
N HIS A 94 -6.06 -15.94 6.69
CA HIS A 94 -6.39 -14.71 5.98
C HIS A 94 -6.87 -15.00 4.55
N CYS A 95 -7.62 -14.08 4.03
CA CYS A 95 -7.91 -13.91 2.61
C CYS A 95 -7.49 -12.50 2.18
N ASN A 96 -7.58 -12.21 0.90
CA ASN A 96 -7.35 -10.87 0.38
C ASN A 96 -8.69 -10.16 0.12
N CYS A 97 -8.67 -8.85 0.32
CA CYS A 97 -9.74 -7.94 -0.02
C CYS A 97 -9.19 -6.90 -1.00
N VAL A 98 -10.02 -6.42 -1.92
CA VAL A 98 -9.69 -5.29 -2.79
C VAL A 98 -10.75 -4.23 -2.65
N ALA A 99 -10.33 -3.00 -2.35
CA ALA A 99 -11.20 -1.84 -2.20
C ALA A 99 -10.78 -0.74 -3.18
N LYS A 100 -11.73 -0.25 -3.96
CA LYS A 100 -11.50 0.90 -4.84
C LYS A 100 -11.12 2.12 -4.03
N PHE A 101 -10.03 2.77 -4.42
CA PHE A 101 -9.61 4.00 -3.78
C PHE A 101 -10.53 5.16 -4.17
N ASP A 102 -10.81 6.03 -3.21
CA ASP A 102 -11.44 7.33 -3.40
C ASP A 102 -10.74 8.34 -2.49
N SER A 103 -10.59 9.58 -2.94
CA SER A 103 -9.96 10.65 -2.18
C SER A 103 -10.82 11.17 -1.02
N LYS A 104 -12.10 10.76 -0.93
CA LYS A 104 -12.98 10.99 0.21
C LYS A 104 -12.93 9.79 1.13
N PHE A 105 -12.55 10.02 2.40
CA PHE A 105 -12.43 8.94 3.39
C PHE A 105 -13.72 8.14 3.56
N SER A 106 -14.87 8.81 3.64
CA SER A 106 -16.17 8.15 3.81
C SER A 106 -16.49 7.15 2.70
N VAL A 107 -16.16 7.48 1.45
CA VAL A 107 -16.34 6.58 0.29
C VAL A 107 -15.34 5.42 0.35
N PHE A 108 -14.06 5.70 0.60
CA PHE A 108 -13.03 4.67 0.68
C PHE A 108 -13.29 3.69 1.83
N SER A 109 -13.68 4.18 3.02
CA SER A 109 -14.04 3.33 4.16
C SER A 109 -15.26 2.44 3.88
N SER A 110 -16.24 2.97 3.13
CA SER A 110 -17.37 2.17 2.66
C SER A 110 -16.94 1.06 1.71
N ASN A 111 -16.02 1.35 0.77
CA ASN A 111 -15.45 0.37 -0.16
C ASN A 111 -14.69 -0.74 0.59
N ILE A 112 -13.88 -0.38 1.60
CA ILE A 112 -13.19 -1.35 2.46
C ILE A 112 -14.19 -2.24 3.20
N SER A 113 -15.25 -1.65 3.75
CA SER A 113 -16.29 -2.39 4.48
C SER A 113 -17.02 -3.37 3.57
N ALA A 114 -17.36 -2.95 2.35
CA ALA A 114 -17.97 -3.81 1.34
C ALA A 114 -17.04 -4.98 0.94
N ALA A 115 -15.74 -4.71 0.75
CA ALA A 115 -14.75 -5.73 0.43
C ALA A 115 -14.62 -6.79 1.54
N ARG A 116 -14.64 -6.38 2.82
CA ARG A 116 -14.66 -7.32 3.96
C ARG A 116 -15.94 -8.15 4.01
N ALA A 117 -17.09 -7.53 3.76
CA ALA A 117 -18.38 -8.26 3.75
C ALA A 117 -18.44 -9.34 2.65
N ILE A 118 -17.85 -9.07 1.49
CA ILE A 118 -17.69 -10.06 0.41
C ILE A 118 -16.75 -11.18 0.89
N ALA A 119 -15.64 -10.86 1.50
CA ALA A 119 -14.65 -11.81 1.99
C ALA A 119 -15.18 -12.69 3.14
N ASP A 120 -16.07 -12.17 3.99
CA ASP A 120 -16.76 -12.96 5.03
C ASP A 120 -17.64 -14.06 4.42
N GLN A 121 -18.25 -13.79 3.26
CA GLN A 121 -19.11 -14.74 2.55
C GLN A 121 -18.31 -15.68 1.64
N ASN A 122 -17.31 -15.17 0.95
CA ASN A 122 -16.52 -15.91 -0.04
C ASN A 122 -15.02 -15.58 0.07
N PRO A 123 -14.31 -16.10 1.10
CA PRO A 123 -12.89 -15.82 1.30
C PRO A 123 -12.03 -16.42 0.19
N THR A 124 -11.17 -15.61 -0.42
CA THR A 124 -10.25 -16.03 -1.48
C THR A 124 -8.93 -15.26 -1.37
N LEU A 125 -7.85 -15.82 -1.92
CA LEU A 125 -6.57 -15.10 -2.07
C LEU A 125 -6.50 -14.27 -3.36
N CYS A 126 -7.43 -14.51 -4.31
CA CYS A 126 -7.48 -13.82 -5.60
C CYS A 126 -8.87 -13.23 -5.85
N PRO A 127 -9.29 -12.19 -5.10
CA PRO A 127 -10.64 -11.64 -5.19
C PRO A 127 -10.96 -11.03 -6.58
N GLU A 128 -9.96 -10.57 -7.32
CA GLU A 128 -10.10 -10.00 -8.67
C GLU A 128 -9.94 -11.03 -9.80
N GLY A 129 -9.77 -12.32 -9.46
CA GLY A 129 -9.71 -13.40 -10.44
C GLY A 129 -8.42 -13.48 -11.26
N GLY A 130 -7.33 -12.81 -10.86
CA GLY A 130 -6.04 -12.84 -11.54
C GLY A 130 -5.07 -11.78 -11.07
N ASP A 131 -3.93 -11.67 -11.77
CA ASP A 131 -2.87 -10.71 -11.45
C ASP A 131 -3.24 -9.28 -11.88
N VAL A 132 -3.90 -8.56 -10.98
CA VAL A 132 -4.25 -7.15 -11.17
C VAL A 132 -3.09 -6.26 -10.72
N GLN A 133 -2.46 -5.55 -11.65
CA GLN A 133 -1.31 -4.70 -11.37
C GLN A 133 -1.67 -3.32 -10.81
N SER A 134 -2.91 -2.84 -10.98
CA SER A 134 -3.35 -1.51 -10.50
C SER A 134 -3.66 -1.49 -9.00
N LEU A 135 -2.81 -2.09 -8.18
CA LEU A 135 -3.00 -2.27 -6.74
C LEU A 135 -1.79 -1.77 -5.94
N ILE A 136 -2.02 -1.55 -4.65
CA ILE A 136 -1.00 -1.59 -3.56
C ILE A 136 -1.44 -2.67 -2.58
N TYR A 137 -0.50 -3.51 -2.13
CA TYR A 137 -0.77 -4.51 -1.09
C TYR A 137 -0.48 -3.96 0.29
N PHE A 138 -1.48 -4.07 1.18
CA PHE A 138 -1.36 -3.74 2.60
C PHE A 138 -1.46 -4.98 3.48
N SER A 139 -0.66 -5.02 4.53
CA SER A 139 -0.77 -6.00 5.60
C SER A 139 -0.56 -5.33 6.97
N CYS A 140 -1.15 -5.89 8.01
CA CYS A 140 -0.95 -5.45 9.38
C CYS A 140 -0.59 -6.63 10.28
N VAL A 141 0.41 -6.43 11.14
CA VAL A 141 0.78 -7.35 12.23
C VAL A 141 0.72 -6.59 13.56
N PRO A 142 -0.50 -6.29 14.05
CA PRO A 142 -0.73 -5.32 15.12
C PRO A 142 -0.17 -5.75 16.48
N ASP A 143 0.17 -7.03 16.65
CA ASP A 143 0.68 -7.58 17.92
C ASP A 143 2.20 -7.74 17.93
N ILE A 144 2.89 -7.47 16.81
CA ILE A 144 4.33 -7.65 16.66
C ILE A 144 5.03 -6.29 16.60
N PRO A 145 5.98 -5.98 17.50
CA PRO A 145 6.84 -4.81 17.37
C PRO A 145 7.83 -5.02 16.23
N LEU A 146 7.40 -4.66 15.04
CA LEU A 146 8.12 -4.88 13.80
C LEU A 146 9.38 -4.01 13.74
N LEU A 147 10.50 -4.57 13.29
CA LEU A 147 11.71 -3.82 12.93
C LEU A 147 11.82 -3.67 11.40
N SER A 148 11.57 -4.74 10.68
CA SER A 148 11.52 -4.79 9.21
C SER A 148 10.73 -6.01 8.76
N ALA A 149 10.33 -6.03 7.51
CA ALA A 149 9.67 -7.20 6.91
C ALA A 149 10.08 -7.37 5.46
N THR A 150 10.01 -8.61 4.99
CA THR A 150 10.05 -8.97 3.58
C THR A 150 8.83 -9.84 3.27
N ASN A 151 8.35 -9.74 2.05
CA ASN A 151 7.19 -10.48 1.56
C ASN A 151 7.60 -11.47 0.46
N PRO A 152 6.83 -12.52 0.21
CA PRO A 152 7.05 -13.36 -0.97
C PRO A 152 6.78 -12.54 -2.24
N TRP A 153 7.72 -12.61 -3.19
CA TRP A 153 7.60 -12.01 -4.50
C TRP A 153 7.54 -13.12 -5.55
N GLY A 154 6.73 -12.90 -6.59
CA GLY A 154 6.72 -13.70 -7.80
C GLY A 154 7.82 -13.30 -8.79
N ASP A 155 7.60 -13.62 -10.07
CA ASP A 155 8.44 -13.14 -11.14
C ASP A 155 8.36 -11.61 -11.24
N PRO A 156 9.48 -10.87 -11.10
CA PRO A 156 9.46 -9.42 -11.11
C PRO A 156 9.01 -8.79 -12.45
N TRP A 157 8.90 -9.58 -13.52
CA TRP A 157 8.33 -9.14 -14.79
C TRP A 157 6.79 -9.15 -14.83
N ILE A 158 6.16 -9.84 -13.87
CA ILE A 158 4.70 -9.92 -13.75
C ILE A 158 4.18 -9.51 -12.37
N ASP A 159 5.01 -9.58 -11.33
CA ASP A 159 4.68 -9.17 -9.97
C ASP A 159 5.43 -7.87 -9.64
N SER A 160 4.79 -6.74 -9.92
CA SER A 160 5.38 -5.41 -9.73
C SER A 160 4.63 -4.52 -8.73
N VAL A 161 3.68 -5.10 -7.99
CA VAL A 161 2.86 -4.37 -7.01
C VAL A 161 3.64 -4.13 -5.72
N PRO A 162 3.87 -2.89 -5.27
CA PRO A 162 4.52 -2.61 -3.99
C PRO A 162 3.69 -3.12 -2.81
N ARG A 163 4.39 -3.45 -1.73
CA ARG A 163 3.83 -3.98 -0.48
C ARG A 163 4.15 -3.07 0.68
N ILE A 164 3.16 -2.75 1.48
CA ILE A 164 3.30 -1.91 2.67
C ILE A 164 2.76 -2.68 3.87
N LEU A 165 3.61 -2.91 4.86
CA LEU A 165 3.26 -3.63 6.08
C LEU A 165 3.39 -2.72 7.29
N PHE A 166 2.38 -2.75 8.16
CA PHE A 166 2.30 -1.98 9.40
C PHE A 166 2.45 -2.91 10.60
N GLY A 167 3.37 -2.56 11.49
CA GLY A 167 3.61 -3.27 12.74
C GLY A 167 2.71 -2.81 13.88
N LYS A 168 3.04 -3.26 15.09
CA LYS A 168 2.39 -2.85 16.33
C LYS A 168 2.64 -1.36 16.60
N LYS A 169 1.58 -0.66 17.00
CA LYS A 169 1.68 0.69 17.57
C LYS A 169 2.24 0.60 19.00
N ASP A 170 3.25 1.40 19.31
CA ASP A 170 3.77 1.53 20.65
C ASP A 170 2.93 2.49 21.53
N ASP A 171 3.28 2.62 22.80
CA ASP A 171 2.56 3.48 23.76
C ASP A 171 2.73 4.99 23.44
N ALA A 172 3.81 5.36 22.75
CA ALA A 172 4.05 6.73 22.29
C ALA A 172 3.30 7.07 20.97
N GLY A 173 2.61 6.08 20.40
CA GLY A 173 1.85 6.24 19.15
C GLY A 173 2.65 5.98 17.90
N ASN A 174 3.87 5.46 17.98
CA ASN A 174 4.66 5.14 16.80
C ASN A 174 4.31 3.76 16.24
N VAL A 175 4.33 3.65 14.92
CA VAL A 175 4.18 2.40 14.19
C VAL A 175 5.34 2.23 13.21
N THR A 176 5.91 1.04 13.15
CA THR A 176 6.88 0.71 12.09
C THR A 176 6.14 0.38 10.82
N ILE A 177 6.60 0.96 9.73
CA ILE A 177 6.09 0.75 8.37
C ILE A 177 7.24 0.17 7.56
N SER A 178 7.01 -0.97 6.92
CA SER A 178 7.95 -1.59 5.99
C SER A 178 7.38 -1.53 4.59
N ILE A 179 8.14 -0.96 3.64
CA ILE A 179 7.77 -0.84 2.24
C ILE A 179 8.73 -1.69 1.42
N GLU A 180 8.18 -2.59 0.61
CA GLU A 180 8.90 -3.31 -0.43
C GLU A 180 8.42 -2.88 -1.81
N ALA A 181 9.36 -2.66 -2.71
CA ALA A 181 9.08 -2.23 -4.07
C ALA A 181 10.18 -2.68 -5.04
N LEU A 182 9.87 -2.69 -6.34
CA LEU A 182 10.87 -2.85 -7.37
C LEU A 182 11.73 -1.60 -7.47
N HIS A 183 13.06 -1.76 -7.36
CA HIS A 183 14.01 -0.67 -7.52
C HIS A 183 14.00 -0.10 -8.96
N SER A 184 13.41 -0.83 -9.89
CA SER A 184 13.15 -0.38 -11.26
C SER A 184 12.27 0.88 -11.31
N PHE A 185 11.36 1.05 -10.34
CA PHE A 185 10.41 2.17 -10.28
C PHE A 185 10.64 3.12 -9.10
N ILE A 186 11.14 2.60 -7.99
CA ILE A 186 11.23 3.32 -6.72
C ILE A 186 12.68 3.32 -6.22
N ASP A 187 13.13 4.44 -5.70
CA ASP A 187 14.38 4.60 -4.98
C ASP A 187 14.21 5.51 -3.76
N GLY A 188 15.30 5.89 -3.11
CA GLY A 188 15.28 6.68 -1.87
C GLY A 188 14.53 8.00 -1.97
N ILE A 189 14.56 8.69 -3.12
CA ILE A 189 13.85 9.97 -3.28
C ILE A 189 12.34 9.79 -3.28
N HIS A 190 11.85 8.74 -3.94
CA HIS A 190 10.41 8.41 -3.96
C HIS A 190 9.91 7.99 -2.58
N LEU A 191 10.74 7.25 -1.82
CA LEU A 191 10.42 6.88 -0.43
C LEU A 191 10.42 8.09 0.49
N ALA A 192 11.35 9.05 0.30
CA ALA A 192 11.38 10.29 1.07
C ALA A 192 10.15 11.16 0.78
N GLU A 193 9.71 11.23 -0.48
CA GLU A 193 8.49 11.93 -0.86
C GLU A 193 7.23 11.26 -0.28
N PHE A 194 7.13 9.92 -0.37
CA PHE A 194 6.07 9.17 0.29
C PHE A 194 6.05 9.45 1.80
N TYR A 195 7.21 9.36 2.47
CA TYR A 195 7.32 9.62 3.91
C TYR A 195 6.84 11.03 4.27
N LYS A 196 7.26 12.03 3.52
CA LYS A 196 6.84 13.43 3.71
C LYS A 196 5.32 13.57 3.57
N ASN A 197 4.75 13.05 2.49
CA ASN A 197 3.31 13.13 2.24
C ASN A 197 2.52 12.39 3.32
N PHE A 198 2.97 11.20 3.70
CA PHE A 198 2.32 10.38 4.72
C PHE A 198 2.36 11.05 6.09
N THR A 199 3.52 11.54 6.54
CA THR A 199 3.65 12.20 7.84
C THR A 199 2.86 13.51 7.90
N GLN A 200 2.79 14.28 6.82
CA GLN A 200 1.95 15.48 6.74
C GLN A 200 0.47 15.16 6.98
N ILE A 201 -0.04 14.07 6.39
CA ILE A 201 -1.42 13.61 6.62
C ILE A 201 -1.61 13.20 8.09
N LEU A 202 -0.63 12.51 8.68
CA LEU A 202 -0.68 12.08 10.09
C LEU A 202 -0.59 13.25 11.08
N GLU A 203 0.04 14.35 10.72
CA GLU A 203 0.14 15.57 11.53
C GLU A 203 -1.14 16.42 11.53
N SER A 204 -1.93 16.36 10.46
CA SER A 204 -3.18 17.13 10.31
C SER A 204 -4.32 16.26 9.78
N PRO A 205 -4.64 15.10 10.42
CA PRO A 205 -5.59 14.14 9.85
C PRO A 205 -7.00 14.70 9.69
N GLN A 206 -7.41 15.68 10.51
CA GLN A 206 -8.73 16.34 10.42
C GLN A 206 -9.00 17.00 9.06
N GLU A 207 -7.97 17.33 8.30
CA GLU A 207 -8.12 17.92 6.96
C GLU A 207 -8.50 16.88 5.89
N TYR A 208 -8.27 15.60 6.16
CA TYR A 208 -8.41 14.52 5.20
C TYR A 208 -9.55 13.55 5.52
N PHE A 209 -10.00 13.49 6.77
CA PHE A 209 -10.95 12.48 7.25
C PHE A 209 -12.38 13.05 7.48
N SER A 210 -12.85 13.81 6.51
CA SER A 210 -14.23 14.37 6.52
C SER A 210 -15.21 13.44 5.79
#